data_dfb0211e8e6f041058816f683e0d3ace
#
_entry.id   dfb0211e8e6f041058816f683e0d3ace
#
_cell.length_a   1.000
_cell.length_b   1.000
_cell.length_c   1.000
_cell.angle_alpha   90.00
_cell.angle_beta   90.00
_cell.angle_gamma   90.00
#
_symmetry.space_group_name_H-M   'P 1'
#
loop_
_entity.id
_entity.type
_entity.pdbx_description
1 polymer ?
#
loop_
_entity_poly.entity_id
_entity_poly.type
_entity_poly.pdbx_seq_one_letter_code
_entity_poly.pdbx_strand_id
1 'polypeptide(L)'
;LLFERFLNPDRISMPDIDMDFDSRYRDELIRYAADKYGRDHVAQIVTFSQIKARAAVRDAARVLGHPYAIGDRIAKAMPPLVLGRDTPISACMEEIDGYSDGYKMAADLRSMYSADADVKQIVDVARGLEGLRRQDGIHAAAVVITKDPLTDYLPIQRKPESGQEPE
;
A
#
# COMPACT_ATOMS: atom_id res chain seq x y z
N LEU A 1 -13.17 -34.25 -17.02
CA LEU A 1 -13.32 -33.06 -17.85
C LEU A 1 -12.44 -31.93 -17.27
N LEU A 2 -11.86 -31.08 -18.13
CA LEU A 2 -10.92 -30.03 -17.71
C LEU A 2 -11.55 -29.08 -16.68
N PHE A 3 -12.84 -28.80 -16.76
CA PHE A 3 -13.57 -27.91 -15.87
C PHE A 3 -13.98 -28.54 -14.53
N GLU A 4 -13.92 -29.85 -14.35
CA GLU A 4 -14.19 -30.49 -13.05
C GLU A 4 -13.19 -30.07 -11.96
N ARG A 5 -11.97 -29.66 -12.33
CA ARG A 5 -10.98 -29.16 -11.39
C ARG A 5 -11.31 -27.77 -10.81
N PHE A 6 -12.12 -27.01 -11.51
CA PHE A 6 -12.45 -25.61 -11.17
C PHE A 6 -13.87 -25.45 -10.62
N LEU A 7 -14.78 -26.40 -10.90
CA LEU A 7 -16.17 -26.37 -10.47
C LEU A 7 -16.49 -27.64 -9.68
N ASN A 8 -16.55 -27.51 -8.38
CA ASN A 8 -17.06 -28.57 -7.51
C ASN A 8 -18.47 -28.16 -7.02
N PRO A 9 -19.55 -28.93 -7.30
CA PRO A 9 -20.91 -28.62 -6.85
C PRO A 9 -21.04 -28.51 -5.33
N ASP A 10 -20.16 -29.19 -4.57
CA ASP A 10 -20.13 -29.15 -3.11
C ASP A 10 -19.39 -27.93 -2.54
N ARG A 11 -18.74 -27.14 -3.40
CA ARG A 11 -18.00 -25.95 -3.02
C ARG A 11 -18.80 -24.69 -3.37
N ILE A 12 -19.41 -24.05 -2.36
CA ILE A 12 -20.12 -22.77 -2.49
C ILE A 12 -19.11 -21.62 -2.58
N SER A 13 -18.21 -21.64 -3.56
CA SER A 13 -17.28 -20.54 -3.81
C SER A 13 -17.18 -20.27 -5.31
N MET A 14 -17.03 -18.99 -5.66
CA MET A 14 -16.74 -18.60 -7.05
C MET A 14 -15.46 -19.30 -7.53
N PRO A 15 -15.42 -19.74 -8.81
CA PRO A 15 -14.19 -20.30 -9.38
C PRO A 15 -13.11 -19.22 -9.42
N ASP A 16 -11.89 -19.65 -9.10
CA ASP A 16 -10.68 -18.86 -9.25
C ASP A 16 -9.94 -19.39 -10.49
N ILE A 17 -9.72 -18.53 -11.47
CA ILE A 17 -9.12 -18.89 -12.75
C ILE A 17 -7.88 -18.01 -12.96
N ASP A 18 -6.72 -18.63 -12.94
CA ASP A 18 -5.46 -17.97 -13.23
C ASP A 18 -5.20 -17.94 -14.74
N MET A 19 -5.00 -16.76 -15.31
CA MET A 19 -4.62 -16.57 -16.69
C MET A 19 -3.47 -15.57 -16.79
N ASP A 20 -2.36 -16.01 -17.39
CA ASP A 20 -1.20 -15.17 -17.63
C ASP A 20 -1.28 -14.48 -19.00
N PHE A 21 -0.98 -13.19 -19.02
CA PHE A 21 -0.91 -12.38 -20.23
C PHE A 21 0.45 -11.70 -20.35
N ASP A 22 0.86 -11.42 -21.58
CA ASP A 22 2.08 -10.66 -21.86
C ASP A 22 1.92 -9.20 -21.34
N SER A 23 2.79 -8.81 -20.42
CA SER A 23 2.75 -7.49 -19.78
C SER A 23 2.85 -6.32 -20.74
N ARG A 24 3.40 -6.51 -21.93
CA ARG A 24 3.49 -5.49 -23.00
C ARG A 24 2.13 -5.04 -23.50
N TYR A 25 1.13 -5.93 -23.43
CA TYR A 25 -0.23 -5.69 -23.94
C TYR A 25 -1.25 -5.39 -22.81
N ARG A 26 -0.77 -5.14 -21.59
CA ARG A 26 -1.61 -4.90 -20.42
C ARG A 26 -2.69 -3.83 -20.68
N ASP A 27 -2.30 -2.67 -21.20
CA ASP A 27 -3.22 -1.55 -21.42
C ASP A 27 -4.21 -1.83 -22.56
N GLU A 28 -3.81 -2.64 -23.54
CA GLU A 28 -4.70 -3.10 -24.60
C GLU A 28 -5.74 -4.07 -24.07
N LEU A 29 -5.37 -4.97 -23.14
CA LEU A 29 -6.29 -5.91 -22.51
C LEU A 29 -7.33 -5.19 -21.65
N ILE A 30 -6.94 -4.15 -20.93
CA ILE A 30 -7.87 -3.32 -20.15
C ILE A 30 -8.86 -2.61 -21.08
N ARG A 31 -8.37 -2.03 -22.19
CA ARG A 31 -9.23 -1.41 -23.21
C ARG A 31 -10.16 -2.43 -23.85
N TYR A 32 -9.66 -3.61 -24.19
CA TYR A 32 -10.47 -4.69 -24.73
C TYR A 32 -11.61 -5.08 -23.77
N ALA A 33 -11.34 -5.18 -22.47
CA ALA A 33 -12.38 -5.46 -21.49
C ALA A 33 -13.44 -4.35 -21.47
N ALA A 34 -13.03 -3.09 -21.48
CA ALA A 34 -13.94 -1.95 -21.53
C ALA A 34 -14.77 -1.89 -22.82
N ASP A 35 -14.18 -2.21 -23.97
CA ASP A 35 -14.87 -2.22 -25.25
C ASP A 35 -15.84 -3.42 -25.36
N LYS A 36 -15.50 -4.57 -24.74
CA LYS A 36 -16.32 -5.79 -24.75
C LYS A 36 -17.51 -5.73 -23.80
N TYR A 37 -17.31 -5.22 -22.59
CA TYR A 37 -18.33 -5.25 -21.53
C TYR A 37 -19.02 -3.91 -21.28
N GLY A 38 -18.52 -2.83 -21.86
CA GLY A 38 -19.00 -1.46 -21.67
C GLY A 38 -18.07 -0.63 -20.78
N ARG A 39 -17.83 0.62 -21.15
CA ARG A 39 -16.93 1.53 -20.42
C ARG A 39 -17.47 1.94 -19.06
N ASP A 40 -18.76 1.91 -18.87
CA ASP A 40 -19.48 2.15 -17.62
C ASP A 40 -19.55 0.90 -16.72
N HIS A 41 -19.18 -0.25 -17.24
CA HIS A 41 -19.17 -1.55 -16.53
C HIS A 41 -17.77 -1.99 -16.11
N VAL A 42 -16.71 -1.30 -16.55
CA VAL A 42 -15.32 -1.70 -16.31
C VAL A 42 -14.53 -0.55 -15.72
N ALA A 43 -13.88 -0.79 -14.58
CA ALA A 43 -12.94 0.17 -14.01
C ALA A 43 -11.70 -0.53 -13.42
N GLN A 44 -10.58 0.17 -13.40
CA GLN A 44 -9.39 -0.25 -12.67
C GLN A 44 -9.63 -0.08 -11.16
N ILE A 45 -9.09 -1.00 -10.37
CA ILE A 45 -9.23 -0.97 -8.91
C ILE A 45 -8.32 0.13 -8.33
N VAL A 46 -8.88 0.92 -7.41
CA VAL A 46 -8.11 1.89 -6.62
C VAL A 46 -7.26 1.17 -5.59
N THR A 47 -6.07 1.69 -5.34
CA THR A 47 -5.21 1.27 -4.22
C THR A 47 -5.01 2.43 -3.26
N PHE A 48 -5.13 2.16 -1.97
CA PHE A 48 -4.85 3.15 -0.93
C PHE A 48 -3.47 2.89 -0.34
N SER A 49 -2.55 3.83 -0.56
CA SER A 49 -1.24 3.75 0.09
C SER A 49 -1.34 4.24 1.55
N GLN A 50 -0.66 3.54 2.44
CA GLN A 50 -0.51 3.93 3.83
C GLN A 50 0.90 4.43 4.10
N ILE A 51 1.02 5.37 5.04
CA ILE A 51 2.31 5.82 5.52
C ILE A 51 2.94 4.69 6.32
N LYS A 52 4.09 4.18 5.87
CA LYS A 52 4.88 3.17 6.56
C LYS A 52 5.91 3.83 7.46
N ALA A 53 6.45 3.10 8.42
CA ALA A 53 7.38 3.56 9.44
C ALA A 53 8.48 4.50 8.93
N ARG A 54 9.24 4.10 7.88
CA ARG A 54 10.32 4.91 7.31
C ARG A 54 9.85 6.21 6.65
N ALA A 55 8.66 6.18 6.03
CA ALA A 55 8.06 7.38 5.48
C ALA A 55 7.55 8.29 6.59
N ALA A 56 6.93 7.72 7.62
CA ALA A 56 6.42 8.45 8.77
C ALA A 56 7.50 9.29 9.45
N VAL A 57 8.68 8.74 9.70
CA VAL A 57 9.77 9.50 10.34
C VAL A 57 10.34 10.60 9.46
N ARG A 58 10.43 10.39 8.14
CA ARG A 58 10.86 11.45 7.22
C ARG A 58 9.83 12.57 7.12
N ASP A 59 8.55 12.22 7.06
CA ASP A 59 7.45 13.19 7.02
C ASP A 59 7.35 13.95 8.35
N ALA A 60 7.47 13.28 9.49
CA ALA A 60 7.50 13.89 10.81
C ALA A 60 8.67 14.89 10.95
N ALA A 61 9.88 14.50 10.57
CA ALA A 61 11.04 15.38 10.59
C ALA A 61 10.82 16.64 9.74
N ARG A 62 10.26 16.47 8.54
CA ARG A 62 9.96 17.59 7.65
C ARG A 62 8.91 18.53 8.22
N VAL A 63 7.81 18.01 8.78
CA VAL A 63 6.71 18.81 9.35
C VAL A 63 7.19 19.57 10.58
N LEU A 64 8.08 18.99 11.38
CA LEU A 64 8.70 19.63 12.55
C LEU A 64 9.81 20.62 12.19
N GLY A 65 10.13 20.79 10.89
CA GLY A 65 11.14 21.74 10.42
C GLY A 65 12.59 21.27 10.58
N HIS A 66 12.81 19.98 10.84
CA HIS A 66 14.16 19.42 10.92
C HIS A 66 14.79 19.21 9.53
N PRO A 67 16.13 19.29 9.42
CA PRO A 67 16.82 18.97 8.18
C PRO A 67 16.52 17.54 7.71
N TYR A 68 16.46 17.34 6.39
CA TYR A 68 16.21 16.02 5.79
C TYR A 68 17.13 14.91 6.30
N ALA A 69 18.40 15.27 6.58
CA ALA A 69 19.43 14.34 7.05
C ALA A 69 19.04 13.64 8.37
N ILE A 70 18.33 14.31 9.27
CA ILE A 70 17.90 13.72 10.55
C ILE A 70 16.84 12.65 10.31
N GLY A 71 15.80 12.96 9.55
CA GLY A 71 14.75 11.99 9.20
C GLY A 71 15.29 10.79 8.44
N ASP A 72 16.25 11.00 7.53
CA ASP A 72 16.89 9.92 6.79
C ASP A 72 17.79 9.04 7.67
N ARG A 73 18.52 9.64 8.63
CA ARG A 73 19.30 8.90 9.63
C ARG A 73 18.41 8.00 10.49
N ILE A 74 17.28 8.50 10.97
CA ILE A 74 16.31 7.72 11.75
C ILE A 74 15.72 6.60 10.89
N ALA A 75 15.33 6.89 9.66
CA ALA A 75 14.78 5.90 8.74
C ALA A 75 15.78 4.76 8.40
N LYS A 76 17.08 5.06 8.34
CA LYS A 76 18.14 4.06 8.15
C LYS A 76 18.40 3.21 9.38
N ALA A 77 18.13 3.71 10.59
CA ALA A 77 18.22 2.95 11.82
C ALA A 77 17.02 2.00 12.04
N MET A 78 16.01 2.08 11.20
CA MET A 78 14.88 1.15 11.23
C MET A 78 15.23 -0.20 10.61
N PRO A 79 14.66 -1.31 11.13
CA PRO A 79 14.88 -2.64 10.59
C PRO A 79 14.57 -2.74 9.10
N PRO A 80 15.29 -3.57 8.34
CA PRO A 80 14.87 -3.97 6.99
C PRO A 80 13.57 -4.77 7.06
N LEU A 81 13.04 -5.16 5.91
CA LEU A 81 11.91 -6.10 5.86
C LEU A 81 12.31 -7.42 6.54
N VAL A 82 11.53 -7.82 7.52
CA VAL A 82 11.66 -9.11 8.20
C VAL A 82 10.60 -10.05 7.63
N LEU A 83 11.03 -11.13 6.99
CA LEU A 83 10.13 -12.07 6.29
C LEU A 83 9.13 -11.34 5.33
N GLY A 84 9.63 -10.31 4.61
CA GLY A 84 8.83 -9.53 3.68
C GLY A 84 7.87 -8.52 4.32
N ARG A 85 7.91 -8.33 5.64
CA ARG A 85 7.06 -7.40 6.39
C ARG A 85 7.85 -6.23 6.98
N ASP A 86 7.26 -5.04 6.94
CA ASP A 86 7.77 -3.89 7.68
C ASP A 86 7.58 -4.10 9.19
N THR A 87 8.54 -3.63 9.99
CA THR A 87 8.40 -3.55 11.44
C THR A 87 7.78 -2.20 11.79
N PRO A 88 6.60 -2.15 12.42
CA PRO A 88 5.98 -0.90 12.86
C PRO A 88 6.86 -0.15 13.87
N ILE A 89 6.71 1.17 13.96
CA ILE A 89 7.47 1.99 14.93
C ILE A 89 7.23 1.49 16.36
N SER A 90 6.00 1.14 16.70
CA SER A 90 5.68 0.57 18.02
C SER A 90 6.50 -0.69 18.31
N ALA A 91 6.60 -1.60 17.35
CA ALA A 91 7.37 -2.83 17.48
C ALA A 91 8.90 -2.62 17.41
N CYS A 92 9.37 -1.48 16.89
CA CYS A 92 10.76 -1.07 17.03
C CYS A 92 11.10 -0.61 18.46
N MET A 93 10.13 -0.02 19.16
CA MET A 93 10.31 0.58 20.49
C MET A 93 9.98 -0.38 21.61
N GLU A 94 9.02 -1.27 21.43
CA GLU A 94 8.52 -2.22 22.41
C GLU A 94 8.54 -3.64 21.83
N GLU A 95 8.84 -4.63 22.65
CA GLU A 95 8.82 -6.02 22.21
C GLU A 95 7.35 -6.46 22.05
N ILE A 96 6.93 -6.67 20.79
CA ILE A 96 5.57 -7.09 20.42
C ILE A 96 5.66 -8.48 19.79
N ASP A 97 4.74 -9.36 20.18
CA ASP A 97 4.67 -10.71 19.63
C ASP A 97 4.52 -10.67 18.10
N GLY A 98 5.24 -11.56 17.42
CA GLY A 98 5.33 -11.59 15.96
C GLY A 98 6.35 -10.61 15.33
N TYR A 99 6.99 -9.72 16.11
CA TYR A 99 8.00 -8.75 15.64
C TYR A 99 9.35 -8.81 16.38
N SER A 100 9.63 -9.89 17.10
CA SER A 100 10.85 -10.01 17.94
C SER A 100 12.16 -9.76 17.20
N ASP A 101 12.29 -10.20 15.94
CA ASP A 101 13.49 -9.96 15.15
C ASP A 101 13.61 -8.49 14.74
N GLY A 102 12.50 -7.86 14.34
CA GLY A 102 12.46 -6.42 14.05
C GLY A 102 12.83 -5.59 15.29
N TYR A 103 12.33 -5.96 16.47
CA TYR A 103 12.70 -5.34 17.74
C TYR A 103 14.20 -5.42 18.02
N LYS A 104 14.80 -6.61 17.87
CA LYS A 104 16.25 -6.80 18.06
C LYS A 104 17.06 -5.90 17.12
N MET A 105 16.68 -5.85 15.84
CA MET A 105 17.36 -5.05 14.83
C MET A 105 17.20 -3.54 15.02
N ALA A 106 16.19 -3.08 15.79
CA ALA A 106 15.93 -1.68 16.06
C ALA A 106 16.73 -1.11 17.27
N ALA A 107 17.76 -1.80 17.76
CA ALA A 107 18.54 -1.36 18.92
C ALA A 107 19.15 0.04 18.73
N ASP A 108 19.71 0.32 17.56
CA ASP A 108 20.28 1.63 17.22
C ASP A 108 19.23 2.74 17.26
N LEU A 109 18.03 2.48 16.74
CA LEU A 109 16.91 3.42 16.80
C LEU A 109 16.55 3.76 18.25
N ARG A 110 16.45 2.74 19.13
CA ARG A 110 16.16 2.96 20.57
C ARG A 110 17.27 3.74 21.26
N SER A 111 18.52 3.48 20.92
CA SER A 111 19.66 4.25 21.43
C SER A 111 19.59 5.72 21.01
N MET A 112 19.30 5.99 19.74
CA MET A 112 19.11 7.35 19.23
C MET A 112 17.91 8.04 19.91
N TYR A 113 16.80 7.35 20.07
CA TYR A 113 15.60 7.86 20.73
C TYR A 113 15.86 8.28 22.19
N SER A 114 16.70 7.52 22.91
CA SER A 114 17.04 7.80 24.31
C SER A 114 18.08 8.91 24.46
N ALA A 115 18.95 9.08 23.47
CA ALA A 115 20.07 10.00 23.54
C ALA A 115 19.80 11.40 22.97
N ASP A 116 18.80 11.55 22.10
CA ASP A 116 18.58 12.76 21.30
C ASP A 116 17.10 13.18 21.38
N ALA A 117 16.86 14.36 21.95
CA ALA A 117 15.50 14.89 22.14
C ALA A 117 14.77 15.16 20.82
N ASP A 118 15.49 15.59 19.76
CA ASP A 118 14.92 15.82 18.44
C ASP A 118 14.48 14.50 17.79
N VAL A 119 15.32 13.46 17.91
CA VAL A 119 14.98 12.11 17.46
C VAL A 119 13.75 11.60 18.18
N LYS A 120 13.68 11.80 19.51
CA LYS A 120 12.53 11.41 20.32
C LYS A 120 11.26 12.09 19.80
N GLN A 121 11.28 13.39 19.61
CA GLN A 121 10.14 14.18 19.14
C GLN A 121 9.68 13.69 17.74
N ILE A 122 10.62 13.46 16.83
CA ILE A 122 10.31 12.98 15.47
C ILE A 122 9.66 11.60 15.51
N VAL A 123 10.20 10.67 16.30
CA VAL A 123 9.64 9.31 16.41
C VAL A 123 8.27 9.33 17.07
N ASP A 124 8.05 10.14 18.10
CA ASP A 124 6.76 10.25 18.79
C ASP A 124 5.68 10.79 17.84
N VAL A 125 5.98 11.81 17.03
CA VAL A 125 5.06 12.32 15.99
C VAL A 125 4.85 11.29 14.89
N ALA A 126 5.90 10.61 14.46
CA ALA A 126 5.83 9.59 13.41
C ALA A 126 4.92 8.41 13.80
N ARG A 127 4.85 8.02 15.08
CA ARG A 127 3.91 6.99 15.59
C ARG A 127 2.45 7.37 15.30
N GLY A 128 2.11 8.65 15.33
CA GLY A 128 0.77 9.14 14.99
C GLY A 128 0.48 9.22 13.49
N LEU A 129 1.53 9.26 12.66
CA LEU A 129 1.40 9.32 11.19
C LEU A 129 1.40 7.93 10.55
N GLU A 130 2.05 6.94 11.19
CA GLU A 130 2.13 5.58 10.67
C GLU A 130 0.73 4.96 10.55
N GLY A 131 0.46 4.32 9.41
CA GLY A 131 -0.81 3.68 9.12
C GLY A 131 -1.88 4.60 8.53
N LEU A 132 -1.71 5.92 8.59
CA LEU A 132 -2.64 6.84 7.92
C LEU A 132 -2.60 6.66 6.41
N ARG A 133 -3.74 6.84 5.76
CA ARG A 133 -3.82 6.87 4.29
C ARG A 133 -3.14 8.13 3.78
N ARG A 134 -2.30 7.98 2.76
CA ARG A 134 -1.54 9.08 2.18
C ARG A 134 -2.12 9.55 0.86
N GLN A 135 -2.28 8.62 -0.05
CA GLN A 135 -2.78 8.86 -1.39
C GLN A 135 -3.44 7.60 -1.94
N ASP A 136 -4.31 7.80 -2.90
CA ASP A 136 -4.84 6.76 -3.75
C ASP A 136 -4.00 6.60 -5.02
N GLY A 137 -4.06 5.43 -5.58
CA GLY A 137 -3.40 5.06 -6.82
C GLY A 137 -4.25 4.09 -7.62
N ILE A 138 -3.81 3.76 -8.82
CA ILE A 138 -4.43 2.74 -9.65
C ILE A 138 -3.69 1.42 -9.42
N HIS A 139 -4.42 0.34 -9.18
CA HIS A 139 -3.83 -0.99 -9.09
C HIS A 139 -3.13 -1.38 -10.40
N ALA A 140 -1.98 -2.03 -10.29
CA ALA A 140 -1.13 -2.34 -11.45
C ALA A 140 -1.81 -3.22 -12.50
N ALA A 141 -2.76 -4.09 -12.13
CA ALA A 141 -3.35 -5.06 -13.06
C ALA A 141 -4.85 -5.31 -12.84
N ALA A 142 -5.39 -5.05 -11.65
CA ALA A 142 -6.76 -5.45 -11.33
C ALA A 142 -7.79 -4.50 -11.93
N VAL A 143 -8.82 -5.09 -12.55
CA VAL A 143 -10.01 -4.43 -13.01
C VAL A 143 -11.25 -5.12 -12.42
N VAL A 144 -12.31 -4.36 -12.23
CA VAL A 144 -13.62 -4.87 -11.88
C VAL A 144 -14.52 -4.79 -13.10
N ILE A 145 -15.33 -5.83 -13.34
CA ILE A 145 -16.32 -5.91 -14.41
C ILE A 145 -17.66 -6.22 -13.76
N THR A 146 -18.69 -5.43 -14.05
CA THR A 146 -20.03 -5.58 -13.48
C THR A 146 -21.08 -5.82 -14.54
N LYS A 147 -22.19 -6.42 -14.12
CA LYS A 147 -23.35 -6.66 -14.99
C LYS A 147 -24.10 -5.35 -15.32
N ASP A 148 -24.29 -4.52 -14.30
CA ASP A 148 -24.95 -3.21 -14.39
C ASP A 148 -23.88 -2.10 -14.25
N PRO A 149 -24.17 -0.83 -14.61
CA PRO A 149 -23.19 0.24 -14.50
C PRO A 149 -22.53 0.32 -13.12
N LEU A 150 -21.23 0.52 -13.08
CA LEU A 150 -20.45 0.58 -11.82
C LEU A 150 -20.99 1.64 -10.86
N THR A 151 -21.49 2.75 -11.38
CA THR A 151 -22.07 3.85 -10.61
C THR A 151 -23.31 3.48 -9.82
N ASP A 152 -23.97 2.37 -10.15
CA ASP A 152 -25.10 1.85 -9.38
C ASP A 152 -24.67 1.21 -8.05
N TYR A 153 -23.39 0.83 -7.94
CA TYR A 153 -22.85 0.13 -6.80
C TYR A 153 -21.86 0.97 -5.97
N LEU A 154 -21.04 1.80 -6.64
CA LEU A 154 -19.95 2.54 -6.00
C LEU A 154 -19.57 3.79 -6.81
N PRO A 155 -19.01 4.81 -6.15
CA PRO A 155 -18.46 5.96 -6.84
C PRO A 155 -17.21 5.57 -7.64
N ILE A 156 -17.07 6.16 -8.81
CA ILE A 156 -15.87 6.04 -9.65
C ILE A 156 -15.16 7.39 -9.72
N GLN A 157 -13.85 7.37 -9.86
CA GLN A 157 -13.01 8.55 -9.97
C GLN A 157 -12.16 8.46 -11.22
N ARG A 158 -12.03 9.58 -11.94
CA ARG A 158 -11.04 9.70 -13.01
C ARG A 158 -9.73 10.23 -12.43
N LYS A 159 -8.62 9.59 -12.76
CA LYS A 159 -7.31 10.15 -12.45
C LYS A 159 -7.08 11.34 -13.38
N PRO A 160 -6.78 12.54 -12.85
CA PRO A 160 -6.43 13.70 -13.69
C PRO A 160 -5.20 13.34 -14.54
N GLU A 161 -5.25 13.58 -15.83
CA GLU A 161 -4.06 13.60 -16.66
C GLU A 161 -3.22 14.82 -16.24
N SER A 162 -1.89 14.68 -16.24
CA SER A 162 -0.98 15.75 -15.81
C SER A 162 -1.24 17.02 -16.63
N GLY A 163 -1.82 18.04 -15.99
CA GLY A 163 -2.15 19.34 -16.60
C GLY A 163 -3.64 19.62 -16.78
N GLN A 164 -4.54 18.72 -16.39
CA GLN A 164 -5.99 18.99 -16.37
C GLN A 164 -6.47 19.08 -14.92
N GLU A 165 -7.30 20.08 -14.64
CA GLU A 165 -8.04 20.13 -13.37
C GLU A 165 -9.03 18.96 -13.31
N PRO A 166 -9.26 18.36 -12.13
CA PRO A 166 -10.26 17.31 -11.97
C PRO A 166 -11.65 17.88 -12.26
N GLU A 167 -12.33 17.34 -13.26
CA GLU A 167 -13.76 17.54 -13.49
C GLU A 167 -14.58 16.71 -12.51
#